data_f6ec0aa88703c8b01b687e155a9c961e
#
_entry.id   f6ec0aa88703c8b01b687e155a9c961e
#
_cell.length_a   1.000
_cell.length_b   1.000
_cell.length_c   1.000
_cell.angle_alpha   90.00
_cell.angle_beta   90.00
_cell.angle_gamma   90.00
#
_symmetry.space_group_name_H-M   'P 1'
#
loop_
_entity.id
_entity.type
_entity.pdbx_description
1 polymer ?
#
loop_
_entity_poly.entity_id
_entity_poly.type
_entity_poly.pdbx_seq_one_letter_code
_entity_poly.pdbx_strand_id
1 'polypeptide(L)'
;MCLDSVYSALTEPLDYYGNHGPGEALGVRLSSALGIANDTNALASLRALAPDKLLETAHNLESADFGVVVDGWVVQNQPAISSKTRRQAQVPVLVGSNANETTVFGKPSPLATTDSRPKNIAQYRQWLAHEFREFASAVWKVYPATSDAEVGSVFLRMQTDYDFGFGSYALAKAMSDEGQPAYLYYFTYVGRDPFAALGAFHSEELMFIGDTSWKSWTPNSDDEKLSEMMEDYWVKFAKSGNPNRRGLPEWPLYKKKRAVYGTWARSKIPFDSAQERIRCL
;
A
#
# COMPACT_ATOMS: atom_id res chain seq x y z
N MET A 1 6.95 0.17 -5.84
CA MET A 1 5.72 0.71 -6.46
C MET A 1 4.58 0.04 -5.74
N CYS A 2 3.95 0.75 -4.81
CA CYS A 2 2.87 0.20 -3.99
C CYS A 2 1.65 -0.03 -4.89
N LEU A 3 1.36 -1.30 -5.17
CA LEU A 3 0.16 -1.71 -5.89
C LEU A 3 -1.11 -1.59 -5.01
N ASP A 4 -0.94 -1.15 -3.79
CA ASP A 4 -1.90 -1.28 -2.71
C ASP A 4 -3.07 -0.32 -2.85
N SER A 5 -2.80 0.93 -3.15
CA SER A 5 -3.82 1.94 -3.45
C SER A 5 -4.62 1.63 -4.73
N VAL A 6 -4.09 0.77 -5.58
CA VAL A 6 -4.73 0.37 -6.85
C VAL A 6 -5.80 -0.69 -6.63
N TYR A 7 -5.70 -1.49 -5.56
CA TYR A 7 -6.73 -2.49 -5.23
C TYR A 7 -7.78 -1.98 -4.25
N SER A 8 -7.49 -0.97 -3.44
CA SER A 8 -8.51 -0.27 -2.66
C SER A 8 -9.51 0.47 -3.55
N ALA A 9 -9.09 0.88 -4.74
CA ALA A 9 -9.97 1.41 -5.80
C ALA A 9 -10.83 0.32 -6.52
N LEU A 10 -11.10 -0.82 -5.86
CA LEU A 10 -11.91 -1.90 -6.44
C LEU A 10 -13.36 -1.51 -6.77
N THR A 11 -13.83 -0.41 -6.25
CA THR A 11 -15.22 0.06 -6.41
C THR A 11 -15.35 1.32 -7.23
N GLU A 12 -14.26 2.06 -7.46
CA GLU A 12 -14.30 3.33 -8.18
C GLU A 12 -13.44 3.26 -9.47
N PRO A 13 -13.84 3.94 -10.55
CA PRO A 13 -13.01 4.05 -11.75
C PRO A 13 -11.65 4.67 -11.45
N LEU A 14 -10.56 4.20 -12.09
CA LEU A 14 -9.19 4.77 -11.95
C LEU A 14 -9.03 6.15 -12.61
N ASP A 15 -10.02 6.62 -13.32
CA ASP A 15 -10.21 8.04 -13.62
C ASP A 15 -10.53 8.83 -12.33
N TYR A 16 -10.74 8.11 -11.22
CA TYR A 16 -10.98 8.62 -9.88
C TYR A 16 -9.95 8.06 -8.89
N TYR A 17 -8.78 8.67 -8.86
CA TYR A 17 -7.81 8.42 -7.81
C TYR A 17 -8.09 9.37 -6.65
N GLY A 18 -8.74 8.85 -5.61
CA GLY A 18 -9.19 9.67 -4.50
C GLY A 18 -10.36 10.62 -4.88
N ASN A 19 -10.57 11.66 -4.10
CA ASN A 19 -11.65 12.65 -4.30
C ASN A 19 -11.39 13.68 -5.43
N HIS A 20 -10.58 13.36 -6.45
CA HIS A 20 -9.98 14.40 -7.31
C HIS A 20 -10.49 14.45 -8.74
N GLY A 21 -11.36 13.52 -9.13
CA GLY A 21 -11.97 13.46 -10.47
C GLY A 21 -11.03 12.92 -11.56
N PRO A 22 -11.52 12.84 -12.82
CA PRO A 22 -10.76 12.30 -13.94
C PRO A 22 -9.43 13.02 -14.17
N GLY A 23 -8.41 12.31 -14.65
CA GLY A 23 -7.08 12.87 -14.93
C GLY A 23 -7.12 14.07 -15.87
N GLU A 24 -8.03 14.04 -16.88
CA GLU A 24 -8.25 15.18 -17.78
C GLU A 24 -8.78 16.40 -17.04
N ALA A 25 -9.71 16.23 -16.11
CA ALA A 25 -10.26 17.34 -15.31
C ALA A 25 -9.18 17.98 -14.44
N LEU A 26 -8.28 17.16 -13.88
CA LEU A 26 -7.13 17.66 -13.13
C LEU A 26 -6.17 18.44 -14.03
N GLY A 27 -5.90 17.95 -15.24
CA GLY A 27 -5.11 18.64 -16.26
C GLY A 27 -5.72 20.01 -16.65
N VAL A 28 -7.03 20.07 -16.82
CA VAL A 28 -7.76 21.34 -17.09
C VAL A 28 -7.66 22.29 -15.90
N ARG A 29 -7.80 21.81 -14.67
CA ARG A 29 -7.63 22.64 -13.46
C ARG A 29 -6.21 23.22 -13.36
N LEU A 30 -5.18 22.40 -13.65
CA LEU A 30 -3.79 22.87 -13.68
C LEU A 30 -3.58 23.95 -14.74
N SER A 31 -4.06 23.72 -15.98
CA SER A 31 -3.98 24.70 -17.06
C SER A 31 -4.64 26.01 -16.68
N SER A 32 -5.84 25.95 -16.11
CA SER A 32 -6.57 27.13 -15.66
C SER A 32 -5.84 27.91 -14.57
N ALA A 33 -5.26 27.20 -13.59
CA ALA A 33 -4.48 27.81 -12.52
C ALA A 33 -3.20 28.49 -13.03
N LEU A 34 -2.66 28.02 -14.15
CA LEU A 34 -1.51 28.59 -14.85
C LEU A 34 -1.91 29.73 -15.83
N GLY A 35 -3.21 30.04 -15.97
CA GLY A 35 -3.69 31.02 -16.92
C GLY A 35 -3.62 30.57 -18.38
N ILE A 36 -3.50 29.26 -18.64
CA ILE A 36 -3.44 28.67 -19.97
C ILE A 36 -4.87 28.34 -20.44
N ALA A 37 -5.25 28.86 -21.62
CA ALA A 37 -6.54 28.55 -22.22
C ALA A 37 -6.65 27.07 -22.55
N ASN A 38 -7.83 26.49 -22.34
CA ASN A 38 -8.11 25.10 -22.71
C ASN A 38 -8.45 25.02 -24.22
N ASP A 39 -7.43 25.18 -25.04
CA ASP A 39 -7.50 25.13 -26.50
C ASP A 39 -6.48 24.17 -27.10
N THR A 40 -6.37 24.12 -28.41
CA THR A 40 -5.44 23.24 -29.14
C THR A 40 -3.97 23.51 -28.83
N ASN A 41 -3.63 24.65 -28.26
CA ASN A 41 -2.26 25.05 -27.91
C ASN A 41 -1.93 24.77 -26.42
N ALA A 42 -2.91 24.39 -25.60
CA ALA A 42 -2.74 24.20 -24.15
C ALA A 42 -1.53 23.31 -23.80
N LEU A 43 -1.40 22.17 -24.48
CA LEU A 43 -0.31 21.21 -24.25
C LEU A 43 1.07 21.81 -24.63
N ALA A 44 1.13 22.55 -25.72
CA ALA A 44 2.38 23.22 -26.13
C ALA A 44 2.75 24.31 -25.12
N SER A 45 1.79 25.07 -24.63
CA SER A 45 1.97 26.11 -23.61
C SER A 45 2.45 25.50 -22.29
N LEU A 46 1.85 24.39 -21.82
CA LEU A 46 2.28 23.66 -20.63
C LEU A 46 3.73 23.15 -20.77
N ARG A 47 4.09 22.58 -21.91
CA ARG A 47 5.45 22.08 -22.18
C ARG A 47 6.50 23.18 -22.26
N ALA A 48 6.13 24.40 -22.57
CA ALA A 48 7.02 25.56 -22.63
C ALA A 48 7.31 26.18 -21.26
N LEU A 49 6.55 25.80 -20.22
CA LEU A 49 6.76 26.33 -18.87
C LEU A 49 7.99 25.72 -18.22
N ALA A 50 8.64 26.50 -17.34
CA ALA A 50 9.66 25.99 -16.45
C ALA A 50 9.05 24.92 -15.50
N PRO A 51 9.76 23.78 -15.29
CA PRO A 51 9.26 22.70 -14.40
C PRO A 51 8.88 23.19 -13.00
N ASP A 52 9.65 24.10 -12.43
CA ASP A 52 9.39 24.65 -11.08
C ASP A 52 8.04 25.36 -11.02
N LYS A 53 7.63 26.06 -12.09
CA LYS A 53 6.34 26.72 -12.14
C LYS A 53 5.19 25.72 -12.18
N LEU A 54 5.36 24.62 -12.91
CA LEU A 54 4.39 23.53 -12.93
C LEU A 54 4.25 22.87 -11.54
N LEU A 55 5.38 22.54 -10.91
CA LEU A 55 5.41 21.92 -9.58
C LEU A 55 4.80 22.82 -8.51
N GLU A 56 5.16 24.09 -8.47
CA GLU A 56 4.61 25.07 -7.54
C GLU A 56 3.08 25.17 -7.68
N THR A 57 2.60 25.30 -8.92
CA THR A 57 1.16 25.40 -9.16
C THR A 57 0.44 24.11 -8.82
N ALA A 58 0.98 22.96 -9.20
CA ALA A 58 0.42 21.66 -8.87
C ALA A 58 0.35 21.44 -7.35
N HIS A 59 1.40 21.83 -6.61
CA HIS A 59 1.44 21.71 -5.15
C HIS A 59 0.38 22.60 -4.46
N ASN A 60 0.08 23.76 -5.03
CA ASN A 60 -0.91 24.69 -4.51
C ASN A 60 -2.34 24.40 -4.98
N LEU A 61 -2.54 23.46 -5.90
CA LEU A 61 -3.86 23.01 -6.28
C LEU A 61 -4.46 22.17 -5.14
N GLU A 62 -5.57 22.66 -4.58
CA GLU A 62 -6.31 21.90 -3.59
C GLU A 62 -6.72 20.54 -4.16
N SER A 63 -6.44 19.50 -3.41
CA SER A 63 -6.79 18.12 -3.79
C SER A 63 -6.20 17.68 -5.14
N ALA A 64 -5.02 18.13 -5.52
CA ALA A 64 -4.35 17.65 -6.73
C ALA A 64 -3.52 16.39 -6.40
N ASP A 65 -3.95 15.26 -6.92
CA ASP A 65 -3.18 14.02 -6.90
C ASP A 65 -2.97 13.53 -8.33
N PHE A 66 -1.72 13.59 -8.78
CA PHE A 66 -1.30 13.15 -10.11
C PHE A 66 -0.92 11.67 -10.07
N GLY A 67 -1.91 10.82 -9.87
CA GLY A 67 -1.74 9.38 -9.82
C GLY A 67 -1.77 8.67 -11.19
N VAL A 68 -1.98 7.37 -11.13
CA VAL A 68 -2.12 6.52 -12.33
C VAL A 68 -3.48 6.76 -12.97
N VAL A 69 -3.50 6.93 -14.29
CA VAL A 69 -4.72 7.13 -15.08
C VAL A 69 -4.96 5.91 -15.98
N VAL A 70 -6.20 5.48 -16.08
CA VAL A 70 -6.63 4.51 -17.10
C VAL A 70 -6.78 5.25 -18.42
N ASP A 71 -5.72 5.24 -19.22
CA ASP A 71 -5.62 5.95 -20.49
C ASP A 71 -6.09 5.12 -21.70
N GLY A 72 -6.45 3.86 -21.48
CA GLY A 72 -6.84 2.92 -22.53
C GLY A 72 -5.69 2.44 -23.44
N TRP A 73 -4.47 2.92 -23.19
CA TRP A 73 -3.27 2.59 -23.96
C TRP A 73 -2.24 1.82 -23.10
N VAL A 74 -1.62 2.46 -22.13
CA VAL A 74 -0.67 1.82 -21.21
C VAL A 74 -1.43 1.09 -20.10
N VAL A 75 -2.34 1.78 -19.44
CA VAL A 75 -3.24 1.19 -18.44
C VAL A 75 -4.63 1.05 -19.07
N GLN A 76 -4.88 -0.10 -19.69
CA GLN A 76 -6.11 -0.33 -20.46
C GLN A 76 -7.35 -0.49 -19.57
N ASN A 77 -7.18 -0.97 -18.35
CA ASN A 77 -8.28 -1.22 -17.41
C ASN A 77 -7.78 -1.01 -15.99
N GLN A 78 -8.71 -0.83 -15.08
CA GLN A 78 -8.41 -0.93 -13.66
C GLN A 78 -7.74 -2.28 -13.34
N PRO A 79 -6.72 -2.31 -12.45
CA PRO A 79 -6.03 -3.56 -12.09
C PRO A 79 -6.97 -4.66 -11.61
N ALA A 80 -8.00 -4.30 -10.84
CA ALA A 80 -9.01 -5.25 -10.40
C ALA A 80 -9.82 -5.86 -11.55
N ILE A 81 -10.14 -5.06 -12.59
CA ILE A 81 -10.80 -5.55 -13.81
C ILE A 81 -9.85 -6.41 -14.62
N SER A 82 -8.59 -5.97 -14.77
CA SER A 82 -7.55 -6.76 -15.45
C SER A 82 -7.37 -8.12 -14.80
N SER A 83 -7.32 -8.18 -13.46
CA SER A 83 -7.25 -9.43 -12.70
C SER A 83 -8.48 -10.32 -12.92
N LYS A 84 -9.70 -9.76 -12.86
CA LYS A 84 -10.93 -10.52 -13.08
C LYS A 84 -11.04 -11.06 -14.51
N THR A 85 -10.51 -10.33 -15.48
CA THR A 85 -10.56 -10.68 -16.92
C THR A 85 -9.32 -11.37 -17.43
N ARG A 86 -8.36 -11.72 -16.56
CA ARG A 86 -7.10 -12.39 -16.87
C ARG A 86 -6.26 -11.67 -17.91
N ARG A 87 -6.23 -10.34 -17.84
CA ARG A 87 -5.47 -9.49 -18.77
C ARG A 87 -4.12 -9.03 -18.23
N GLN A 88 -3.82 -9.30 -16.96
CA GLN A 88 -2.50 -9.04 -16.39
C GLN A 88 -1.46 -10.03 -16.95
N ALA A 89 -0.17 -9.65 -16.83
CA ALA A 89 0.92 -10.52 -17.22
C ALA A 89 0.90 -11.82 -16.40
N GLN A 90 1.07 -12.94 -17.08
CA GLN A 90 1.07 -14.28 -16.49
C GLN A 90 2.49 -14.60 -15.99
N VAL A 91 2.87 -14.00 -14.89
CA VAL A 91 4.22 -14.13 -14.26
C VAL A 91 4.10 -14.47 -12.78
N PRO A 92 5.12 -15.11 -12.18
CA PRO A 92 5.19 -15.28 -10.74
C PRO A 92 5.16 -13.94 -10.02
N VAL A 93 4.50 -13.88 -8.86
CA VAL A 93 4.46 -12.68 -8.01
C VAL A 93 4.96 -12.97 -6.60
N LEU A 94 5.71 -12.01 -6.04
CA LEU A 94 6.09 -11.94 -4.64
C LEU A 94 5.58 -10.58 -4.14
N VAL A 95 4.62 -10.59 -3.23
CA VAL A 95 3.87 -9.42 -2.79
C VAL A 95 3.56 -9.51 -1.30
N GLY A 96 3.41 -8.39 -0.63
CA GLY A 96 3.08 -8.37 0.79
C GLY A 96 2.93 -6.97 1.34
N SER A 97 2.83 -6.87 2.64
CA SER A 97 2.71 -5.61 3.37
C SER A 97 3.41 -5.70 4.73
N ASN A 98 3.61 -4.55 5.35
CA ASN A 98 4.17 -4.43 6.68
C ASN A 98 3.06 -4.35 7.75
N ALA A 99 3.37 -4.73 8.97
CA ALA A 99 2.38 -4.79 10.06
C ALA A 99 1.84 -3.42 10.49
N ASN A 100 2.59 -2.36 10.26
CA ASN A 100 2.29 -1.02 10.73
C ASN A 100 2.43 0.04 9.62
N GLU A 101 2.03 -0.29 8.38
CA GLU A 101 2.18 0.56 7.20
C GLU A 101 1.79 2.02 7.45
N THR A 102 0.64 2.24 8.06
CA THR A 102 0.05 3.58 8.16
C THR A 102 0.54 4.42 9.33
N THR A 103 1.44 3.90 10.17
CA THR A 103 1.96 4.64 11.32
C THR A 103 2.77 5.87 10.93
N VAL A 104 3.38 5.88 9.75
CA VAL A 104 4.18 7.02 9.25
C VAL A 104 3.35 8.18 8.71
N PHE A 105 2.08 7.97 8.36
CA PHE A 105 1.25 8.96 7.67
C PHE A 105 0.45 9.87 8.61
N GLY A 106 0.46 9.61 9.91
CA GLY A 106 -0.29 10.40 10.90
C GLY A 106 0.55 10.80 12.12
N LYS A 107 0.19 11.89 12.78
CA LYS A 107 0.81 12.26 14.06
C LYS A 107 0.50 11.18 15.12
N PRO A 108 1.45 10.81 16.00
CA PRO A 108 2.70 11.53 16.28
C PRO A 108 3.92 11.16 15.40
N SER A 109 3.74 10.59 14.21
CA SER A 109 4.88 10.32 13.33
C SER A 109 5.67 11.59 13.03
N PRO A 110 7.00 11.56 13.09
CA PRO A 110 7.84 12.69 12.68
C PRO A 110 7.73 13.02 11.19
N LEU A 111 7.23 12.07 10.38
CA LEU A 111 7.07 12.23 8.93
C LEU A 111 5.71 12.80 8.54
N ALA A 112 4.73 12.82 9.45
CA ALA A 112 3.39 13.30 9.14
C ALA A 112 3.26 14.82 9.32
N THR A 113 2.59 15.46 8.36
CA THR A 113 2.31 16.91 8.39
C THR A 113 1.02 17.25 9.12
N THR A 114 0.02 16.36 9.09
CA THR A 114 -1.30 16.55 9.70
C THR A 114 -1.72 15.33 10.52
N ASP A 115 -2.67 15.49 11.43
CA ASP A 115 -3.30 14.40 12.17
C ASP A 115 -4.82 14.42 11.90
N SER A 116 -5.23 13.68 10.89
CA SER A 116 -6.63 13.51 10.51
C SER A 116 -7.30 12.27 11.13
N ARG A 117 -6.58 11.53 11.99
CA ARG A 117 -7.09 10.31 12.62
C ARG A 117 -8.24 10.60 13.59
N PRO A 118 -9.23 9.72 13.66
CA PRO A 118 -10.27 9.82 14.68
C PRO A 118 -9.65 9.66 16.09
N LYS A 119 -10.11 10.49 17.04
CA LYS A 119 -9.57 10.56 18.42
C LYS A 119 -10.50 9.93 19.46
N ASN A 120 -11.72 9.58 19.07
CA ASN A 120 -12.70 8.93 19.91
C ASN A 120 -13.62 8.02 19.10
N ILE A 121 -14.39 7.17 19.80
CA ILE A 121 -15.29 6.20 19.18
C ILE A 121 -16.32 6.86 18.25
N ALA A 122 -16.84 8.04 18.61
CA ALA A 122 -17.84 8.72 17.79
C ALA A 122 -17.25 9.15 16.44
N GLN A 123 -16.07 9.77 16.43
CA GLN A 123 -15.35 10.14 15.22
C GLN A 123 -14.97 8.91 14.37
N TYR A 124 -14.53 7.83 15.01
CA TYR A 124 -14.18 6.59 14.31
C TYR A 124 -15.40 5.99 13.63
N ARG A 125 -16.55 5.92 14.31
CA ARG A 125 -17.81 5.44 13.71
C ARG A 125 -18.27 6.33 12.56
N GLN A 126 -18.14 7.64 12.69
CA GLN A 126 -18.47 8.59 11.63
C GLN A 126 -17.55 8.37 10.40
N TRP A 127 -16.26 8.18 10.63
CA TRP A 127 -15.30 7.89 9.58
C TRP A 127 -15.64 6.57 8.87
N LEU A 128 -15.90 5.50 9.61
CA LEU A 128 -16.33 4.22 9.04
C LEU A 128 -17.62 4.35 8.22
N ALA A 129 -18.60 5.11 8.70
CA ALA A 129 -19.85 5.32 7.98
C ALA A 129 -19.65 6.08 6.66
N HIS A 130 -18.73 7.05 6.65
CA HIS A 130 -18.37 7.79 5.45
C HIS A 130 -17.66 6.92 4.43
N GLU A 131 -16.62 6.20 4.87
CA GLU A 131 -15.71 5.44 4.00
C GLU A 131 -16.35 4.14 3.51
N PHE A 132 -16.95 3.36 4.41
CA PHE A 132 -17.47 2.02 4.11
C PHE A 132 -18.98 1.97 3.91
N ARG A 133 -19.70 3.07 4.09
CA ARG A 133 -21.16 3.18 3.84
C ARG A 133 -21.94 2.01 4.49
N GLU A 134 -22.65 1.20 3.70
CA GLU A 134 -23.39 0.03 4.15
C GLU A 134 -22.53 -1.04 4.82
N PHE A 135 -21.24 -1.09 4.55
CA PHE A 135 -20.31 -2.06 5.14
C PHE A 135 -19.71 -1.60 6.48
N ALA A 136 -19.94 -0.36 6.91
CA ALA A 136 -19.38 0.19 8.15
C ALA A 136 -19.57 -0.69 9.39
N SER A 137 -20.77 -1.31 9.53
CA SER A 137 -21.05 -2.22 10.64
C SER A 137 -20.26 -3.52 10.58
N ALA A 138 -19.95 -4.02 9.39
CA ALA A 138 -19.13 -5.21 9.21
C ALA A 138 -17.68 -4.88 9.55
N VAL A 139 -17.15 -3.75 9.10
CA VAL A 139 -15.79 -3.29 9.44
C VAL A 139 -15.65 -3.06 10.94
N TRP A 140 -16.64 -2.42 11.58
CA TRP A 140 -16.66 -2.26 13.04
C TRP A 140 -16.55 -3.59 13.81
N LYS A 141 -17.22 -4.65 13.34
CA LYS A 141 -17.13 -5.99 13.98
C LYS A 141 -15.73 -6.58 13.92
N VAL A 142 -14.97 -6.27 12.88
CA VAL A 142 -13.58 -6.75 12.68
C VAL A 142 -12.59 -5.89 13.45
N TYR A 143 -12.83 -4.59 13.50
CA TYR A 143 -11.96 -3.60 14.14
C TYR A 143 -12.70 -2.79 15.23
N PRO A 144 -13.17 -3.46 16.29
CA PRO A 144 -13.87 -2.77 17.36
C PRO A 144 -12.89 -1.96 18.21
N ALA A 145 -13.33 -0.78 18.66
CA ALA A 145 -12.68 -0.04 19.74
C ALA A 145 -13.61 -0.02 20.96
N THR A 146 -13.13 -0.42 22.14
CA THR A 146 -13.91 -0.50 23.38
C THR A 146 -13.77 0.77 24.22
N SER A 147 -12.76 1.59 23.93
CA SER A 147 -12.52 2.88 24.58
C SER A 147 -11.93 3.88 23.58
N ASP A 148 -12.05 5.17 23.89
CA ASP A 148 -11.45 6.25 23.07
C ASP A 148 -9.91 6.11 22.98
N ALA A 149 -9.28 5.59 24.03
CA ALA A 149 -7.83 5.36 24.06
C ALA A 149 -7.36 4.32 23.02
N GLU A 150 -8.20 3.36 22.65
CA GLU A 150 -7.88 2.33 21.68
C GLU A 150 -8.08 2.78 20.23
N VAL A 151 -8.87 3.83 20.00
CA VAL A 151 -9.27 4.26 18.66
C VAL A 151 -8.08 4.46 17.73
N GLY A 152 -7.04 5.16 18.19
CA GLY A 152 -5.86 5.44 17.37
C GLY A 152 -5.17 4.16 16.86
N SER A 153 -4.95 3.18 17.73
CA SER A 153 -4.29 1.92 17.37
C SER A 153 -5.17 1.01 16.50
N VAL A 154 -6.46 0.95 16.81
CA VAL A 154 -7.43 0.18 16.01
C VAL A 154 -7.56 0.78 14.61
N PHE A 155 -7.64 2.10 14.51
CA PHE A 155 -7.73 2.80 13.23
C PHE A 155 -6.50 2.57 12.36
N LEU A 156 -5.28 2.72 12.91
CA LEU A 156 -4.03 2.47 12.17
C LEU A 156 -3.94 1.02 11.67
N ARG A 157 -4.34 0.06 12.50
CA ARG A 157 -4.39 -1.35 12.08
C ARG A 157 -5.39 -1.58 10.96
N MET A 158 -6.59 -1.03 11.08
CA MET A 158 -7.63 -1.13 10.06
C MET A 158 -7.17 -0.49 8.74
N GLN A 159 -6.58 0.72 8.80
CA GLN A 159 -6.02 1.37 7.62
C GLN A 159 -4.86 0.57 6.99
N THR A 160 -3.95 0.00 7.80
CA THR A 160 -2.88 -0.87 7.30
C THR A 160 -3.44 -2.03 6.49
N ASP A 161 -4.48 -2.70 7.01
CA ASP A 161 -5.10 -3.82 6.31
C ASP A 161 -5.87 -3.34 5.06
N TYR A 162 -6.54 -2.18 5.14
CA TYR A 162 -7.36 -1.61 4.05
C TYR A 162 -6.49 -1.05 2.91
N ASP A 163 -5.52 -0.20 3.23
CA ASP A 163 -4.73 0.51 2.22
C ASP A 163 -3.63 -0.38 1.61
N PHE A 164 -3.12 -1.38 2.32
CA PHE A 164 -1.96 -2.18 1.91
C PHE A 164 -2.22 -3.69 1.91
N GLY A 165 -2.69 -4.24 3.01
CA GLY A 165 -2.82 -5.69 3.17
C GLY A 165 -3.80 -6.32 2.19
N PHE A 166 -4.96 -5.67 1.98
CA PHE A 166 -5.99 -6.18 1.08
C PHE A 166 -5.52 -6.22 -0.38
N GLY A 167 -4.82 -5.19 -0.86
CA GLY A 167 -4.29 -5.15 -2.21
C GLY A 167 -3.31 -6.28 -2.48
N SER A 168 -2.36 -6.48 -1.56
CA SER A 168 -1.37 -7.55 -1.63
C SER A 168 -2.02 -8.94 -1.64
N TYR A 169 -2.99 -9.16 -0.75
CA TYR A 169 -3.79 -10.39 -0.72
C TYR A 169 -4.57 -10.62 -2.01
N ALA A 170 -5.26 -9.59 -2.52
CA ALA A 170 -6.08 -9.70 -3.71
C ALA A 170 -5.26 -10.05 -4.95
N LEU A 171 -4.06 -9.45 -5.09
CA LEU A 171 -3.14 -9.78 -6.17
C LEU A 171 -2.62 -11.22 -6.05
N ALA A 172 -2.13 -11.62 -4.87
CA ALA A 172 -1.67 -13.00 -4.67
C ALA A 172 -2.75 -14.03 -4.97
N LYS A 173 -3.99 -13.73 -4.54
CA LYS A 173 -5.15 -14.57 -4.81
C LYS A 173 -5.48 -14.64 -6.30
N ALA A 174 -5.53 -13.51 -7.00
CA ALA A 174 -5.83 -13.45 -8.42
C ALA A 174 -4.82 -14.26 -9.23
N MET A 175 -3.52 -14.05 -8.97
CA MET A 175 -2.45 -14.79 -9.66
C MET A 175 -2.52 -16.29 -9.36
N SER A 176 -2.76 -16.68 -8.11
CA SER A 176 -2.92 -18.09 -7.73
C SER A 176 -4.15 -18.76 -8.35
N ASP A 177 -5.28 -18.05 -8.43
CA ASP A 177 -6.51 -18.55 -9.08
C ASP A 177 -6.30 -18.77 -10.60
N GLU A 178 -5.31 -18.12 -11.19
CA GLU A 178 -4.89 -18.29 -12.60
C GLU A 178 -3.74 -19.30 -12.77
N GLY A 179 -3.35 -19.98 -11.71
CA GLY A 179 -2.29 -20.99 -11.73
C GLY A 179 -0.87 -20.42 -11.73
N GLN A 180 -0.72 -19.12 -11.53
CA GLN A 180 0.60 -18.51 -11.42
C GLN A 180 1.17 -18.67 -10.01
N PRO A 181 2.49 -18.88 -9.87
CA PRO A 181 3.14 -18.90 -8.57
C PRO A 181 2.97 -17.53 -7.86
N ALA A 182 2.36 -17.54 -6.69
CA ALA A 182 2.22 -16.36 -5.86
C ALA A 182 2.83 -16.61 -4.48
N TYR A 183 3.64 -15.70 -4.01
CA TYR A 183 4.29 -15.71 -2.72
C TYR A 183 3.87 -14.45 -1.96
N LEU A 184 3.25 -14.67 -0.78
CA LEU A 184 2.72 -13.57 0.02
C LEU A 184 3.57 -13.42 1.29
N TYR A 185 3.99 -12.17 1.62
CA TYR A 185 4.69 -11.88 2.86
C TYR A 185 3.91 -10.90 3.75
N TYR A 186 4.23 -10.96 5.02
CA TYR A 186 3.79 -10.00 6.01
C TYR A 186 4.99 -9.65 6.91
N PHE A 187 5.54 -8.46 6.72
CA PHE A 187 6.73 -8.03 7.44
C PHE A 187 6.34 -7.48 8.82
N THR A 188 6.90 -8.07 9.87
CA THR A 188 6.56 -7.74 11.26
C THR A 188 7.77 -7.44 12.12
N TYR A 189 8.97 -7.48 11.55
CA TYR A 189 10.19 -7.16 12.27
C TYR A 189 10.22 -5.67 12.62
N VAL A 190 10.63 -5.36 13.85
CA VAL A 190 10.82 -3.99 14.32
C VAL A 190 12.28 -3.85 14.67
N GLY A 191 13.00 -3.05 13.90
CA GLY A 191 14.39 -2.73 14.13
C GLY A 191 14.61 -1.93 15.41
N ARG A 192 15.85 -1.59 15.70
CA ARG A 192 16.21 -0.72 16.85
C ARG A 192 16.59 0.70 16.37
N ASP A 193 16.10 1.08 15.23
CA ASP A 193 16.34 2.39 14.67
C ASP A 193 15.57 3.50 15.42
N PRO A 194 15.80 4.78 15.08
CA PRO A 194 15.07 5.89 15.69
C PRO A 194 13.55 5.83 15.48
N PHE A 195 13.09 5.00 14.53
CA PHE A 195 11.69 4.86 14.14
C PHE A 195 11.01 3.61 14.73
N ALA A 196 11.70 2.83 15.58
CA ALA A 196 11.18 1.59 16.18
C ALA A 196 9.80 1.77 16.85
N ALA A 197 9.50 2.98 17.34
CA ALA A 197 8.18 3.31 17.90
C ALA A 197 7.04 3.29 16.86
N LEU A 198 7.35 3.30 15.57
CA LEU A 198 6.38 3.20 14.46
C LEU A 198 6.03 1.74 14.12
N GLY A 199 6.75 0.77 14.73
CA GLY A 199 6.61 -0.65 14.39
C GLY A 199 7.22 -0.99 13.04
N ALA A 200 6.78 -2.06 12.42
CA ALA A 200 7.12 -2.41 11.05
C ALA A 200 6.39 -1.47 10.07
N PHE A 201 6.93 -0.27 9.91
CA PHE A 201 6.28 0.83 9.20
C PHE A 201 6.43 0.74 7.68
N HIS A 202 5.76 1.62 6.96
CA HIS A 202 5.81 1.64 5.48
C HIS A 202 7.23 1.79 4.94
N SER A 203 7.58 0.87 4.04
CA SER A 203 8.91 0.81 3.40
C SER A 203 10.07 0.42 4.33
N GLU A 204 9.82 0.01 5.59
CA GLU A 204 10.90 -0.45 6.48
C GLU A 204 11.58 -1.71 5.92
N GLU A 205 10.83 -2.64 5.32
CA GLU A 205 11.38 -3.86 4.72
C GLU A 205 12.40 -3.58 3.61
N LEU A 206 12.30 -2.42 2.93
CA LEU A 206 13.23 -2.05 1.87
C LEU A 206 14.65 -1.82 2.39
N MET A 207 14.81 -1.45 3.66
CA MET A 207 16.12 -1.32 4.31
C MET A 207 16.84 -2.66 4.38
N PHE A 208 16.07 -3.75 4.51
CA PHE A 208 16.58 -5.12 4.61
C PHE A 208 16.76 -5.80 3.25
N ILE A 209 16.06 -5.35 2.21
CA ILE A 209 16.15 -5.95 0.87
C ILE A 209 17.31 -5.38 0.07
N GLY A 210 17.67 -4.12 0.30
CA GLY A 210 18.64 -3.41 -0.52
C GLY A 210 19.92 -2.98 0.20
N ASP A 211 20.17 -3.48 1.42
CA ASP A 211 21.28 -3.02 2.29
C ASP A 211 21.36 -1.49 2.36
N THR A 212 20.21 -0.83 2.29
CA THR A 212 20.09 0.62 2.36
C THR A 212 19.86 1.06 3.79
N SER A 213 20.92 1.04 4.61
CA SER A 213 20.85 1.66 5.93
C SER A 213 20.63 3.17 5.78
N TRP A 214 19.60 3.69 6.43
CA TRP A 214 19.47 5.15 6.55
C TRP A 214 20.69 5.68 7.33
N LYS A 215 21.23 6.83 6.95
CA LYS A 215 22.44 7.41 7.55
C LYS A 215 22.39 7.56 9.08
N SER A 216 21.20 7.48 9.66
CA SER A 216 20.94 7.59 11.10
C SER A 216 20.82 6.24 11.83
N TRP A 217 20.94 5.12 11.13
CA TRP A 217 20.77 3.77 11.69
C TRP A 217 22.01 2.91 11.46
N THR A 218 22.46 2.24 12.52
CA THR A 218 23.53 1.25 12.44
C THR A 218 22.93 -0.13 12.70
N PRO A 219 22.94 -1.03 11.73
CA PRO A 219 22.42 -2.40 11.88
C PRO A 219 23.13 -3.13 13.02
N ASN A 220 22.38 -3.92 13.76
CA ASN A 220 22.94 -4.93 14.67
C ASN A 220 23.03 -6.28 13.96
N SER A 221 23.61 -7.29 14.63
CA SER A 221 23.80 -8.63 14.04
C SER A 221 22.51 -9.36 13.66
N ASP A 222 21.37 -9.01 14.25
CA ASP A 222 20.08 -9.61 13.90
C ASP A 222 19.50 -8.90 12.66
N ASP A 223 19.69 -7.59 12.55
CA ASP A 223 19.34 -6.81 11.37
C ASP A 223 20.13 -7.29 10.15
N GLU A 224 21.45 -7.48 10.31
CA GLU A 224 22.33 -8.00 9.23
C GLU A 224 21.88 -9.38 8.75
N LYS A 225 21.62 -10.32 9.66
CA LYS A 225 21.13 -11.66 9.30
C LYS A 225 19.77 -11.62 8.60
N LEU A 226 18.87 -10.73 9.04
CA LEU A 226 17.58 -10.55 8.38
C LEU A 226 17.76 -10.01 6.97
N SER A 227 18.64 -9.01 6.80
CA SER A 227 18.98 -8.42 5.50
C SER A 227 19.51 -9.49 4.54
N GLU A 228 20.56 -10.22 4.94
CA GLU A 228 21.12 -11.32 4.12
C GLU A 228 20.06 -12.34 3.69
N MET A 229 19.17 -12.72 4.62
CA MET A 229 18.12 -13.68 4.35
C MET A 229 17.07 -13.13 3.40
N MET A 230 16.64 -11.86 3.56
CA MET A 230 15.67 -11.23 2.68
C MET A 230 16.25 -11.00 1.29
N GLU A 231 17.47 -10.49 1.17
CA GLU A 231 18.16 -10.36 -0.11
C GLU A 231 18.23 -11.68 -0.87
N ASP A 232 18.60 -12.75 -0.19
CA ASP A 232 18.66 -14.10 -0.75
C ASP A 232 17.32 -14.54 -1.36
N TYR A 233 16.19 -14.29 -0.69
CA TYR A 233 14.87 -14.63 -1.22
C TYR A 233 14.50 -13.75 -2.43
N TRP A 234 14.68 -12.43 -2.33
CA TRP A 234 14.33 -11.50 -3.42
C TRP A 234 15.18 -11.74 -4.66
N VAL A 235 16.50 -11.88 -4.49
CA VAL A 235 17.43 -12.18 -5.59
C VAL A 235 17.10 -13.53 -6.23
N LYS A 236 16.79 -14.53 -5.40
CA LYS A 236 16.42 -15.86 -5.92
C LYS A 236 15.11 -15.80 -6.69
N PHE A 237 14.10 -15.10 -6.16
CA PHE A 237 12.83 -14.88 -6.84
C PHE A 237 13.01 -14.13 -8.17
N ALA A 238 13.77 -13.04 -8.18
CA ALA A 238 14.04 -12.28 -9.39
C ALA A 238 14.69 -13.12 -10.50
N LYS A 239 15.55 -14.05 -10.13
CA LYS A 239 16.26 -14.95 -11.08
C LYS A 239 15.41 -16.10 -11.59
N SER A 240 14.43 -16.58 -10.82
CA SER A 240 13.77 -17.86 -11.13
C SER A 240 12.26 -17.89 -10.93
N GLY A 241 11.65 -16.80 -10.45
CA GLY A 241 10.23 -16.78 -10.09
C GLY A 241 9.89 -17.60 -8.82
N ASN A 242 10.91 -18.12 -8.11
CA ASN A 242 10.75 -18.90 -6.89
C ASN A 242 11.75 -18.41 -5.85
N PRO A 243 11.32 -17.93 -4.65
CA PRO A 243 12.23 -17.41 -3.64
C PRO A 243 13.02 -18.52 -2.91
N ASN A 244 12.57 -19.77 -2.99
CA ASN A 244 13.12 -20.86 -2.19
C ASN A 244 14.52 -21.28 -2.64
N ARG A 245 15.42 -21.45 -1.69
CA ARG A 245 16.76 -22.02 -1.87
C ARG A 245 17.17 -22.88 -0.68
N ARG A 246 18.15 -23.77 -0.92
CA ARG A 246 18.73 -24.60 0.16
C ARG A 246 19.37 -23.69 1.23
N GLY A 247 19.10 -23.97 2.47
CA GLY A 247 19.64 -23.25 3.63
C GLY A 247 18.73 -22.15 4.19
N LEU A 248 17.65 -21.83 3.48
CA LEU A 248 16.60 -20.93 3.98
C LEU A 248 15.33 -21.69 4.36
N PRO A 249 14.53 -21.19 5.29
CA PRO A 249 13.20 -21.72 5.54
C PRO A 249 12.36 -21.75 4.27
N GLU A 250 11.50 -22.75 4.12
CA GLU A 250 10.61 -22.83 2.97
C GLU A 250 9.58 -21.68 2.99
N TRP A 251 9.50 -20.93 1.90
CA TRP A 251 8.45 -19.96 1.65
C TRP A 251 7.37 -20.62 0.80
N PRO A 252 6.20 -20.96 1.38
CA PRO A 252 5.17 -21.69 0.66
C PRO A 252 4.49 -20.83 -0.39
N LEU A 253 4.00 -21.45 -1.44
CA LEU A 253 3.09 -20.84 -2.39
C LEU A 253 1.79 -20.43 -1.67
N TYR A 254 1.26 -19.26 -2.02
CA TYR A 254 -0.09 -18.88 -1.63
C TYR A 254 -1.08 -19.90 -2.17
N LYS A 255 -1.89 -20.48 -1.28
CA LYS A 255 -2.97 -21.42 -1.63
C LYS A 255 -4.25 -21.00 -0.91
N LYS A 256 -5.37 -20.97 -1.63
CA LYS A 256 -6.70 -20.57 -1.14
C LYS A 256 -7.13 -21.23 0.20
N LYS A 257 -6.57 -22.38 0.57
CA LYS A 257 -6.86 -23.11 1.83
C LYS A 257 -5.79 -22.99 2.91
N ARG A 258 -4.63 -22.39 2.60
CA ARG A 258 -3.51 -22.16 3.52
C ARG A 258 -2.70 -20.96 3.02
N ALA A 259 -3.19 -19.77 3.25
CA ALA A 259 -2.30 -18.65 3.13
C ALA A 259 -1.37 -18.66 4.35
N VAL A 260 -0.09 -18.94 4.16
CA VAL A 260 0.93 -18.84 5.19
C VAL A 260 1.83 -17.69 4.74
N TYR A 261 1.82 -16.59 5.47
CA TYR A 261 2.78 -15.51 5.30
C TYR A 261 4.14 -15.99 5.82
N GLY A 262 5.22 -15.77 5.13
CA GLY A 262 6.54 -15.87 5.72
C GLY A 262 6.68 -14.79 6.79
N THR A 263 6.61 -15.16 8.06
CA THR A 263 6.80 -14.23 9.16
C THR A 263 8.27 -14.07 9.45
N TRP A 264 8.77 -12.88 9.29
CA TRP A 264 10.14 -12.48 9.63
C TRP A 264 10.17 -11.84 11.00
N ALA A 265 9.67 -12.51 12.05
CA ALA A 265 9.82 -12.01 13.40
C ALA A 265 9.56 -13.02 14.49
N ARG A 266 10.14 -12.77 15.64
CA ARG A 266 9.94 -13.49 16.90
C ARG A 266 8.60 -13.24 17.59
N SER A 267 7.56 -12.71 16.95
CA SER A 267 6.27 -12.55 17.61
C SER A 267 5.28 -13.63 17.20
N LYS A 268 4.84 -14.41 18.19
CA LYS A 268 3.73 -15.36 18.10
C LYS A 268 2.39 -14.60 17.97
N ILE A 269 2.16 -13.91 16.86
CA ILE A 269 0.82 -13.45 16.54
C ILE A 269 0.18 -14.54 15.70
N PRO A 270 -0.94 -15.12 16.14
CA PRO A 270 -1.63 -16.14 15.37
C PRO A 270 -2.03 -15.58 14.01
N PHE A 271 -1.62 -16.28 13.00
CA PHE A 271 -1.75 -15.96 11.58
C PHE A 271 -3.20 -15.84 11.10
N ASP A 272 -4.13 -16.57 11.75
CA ASP A 272 -5.55 -16.59 11.43
C ASP A 272 -6.24 -15.22 11.56
N SER A 273 -5.73 -14.35 12.45
CA SER A 273 -6.41 -13.09 12.75
C SER A 273 -6.29 -12.03 11.64
N ALA A 274 -5.17 -11.99 10.91
CA ALA A 274 -4.99 -11.04 9.80
C ALA A 274 -5.77 -11.48 8.55
N GLN A 275 -5.80 -12.81 8.27
CA GLN A 275 -6.56 -13.35 7.15
C GLN A 275 -8.07 -13.23 7.33
N GLU A 276 -8.57 -13.43 8.53
CA GLU A 276 -9.99 -13.22 8.82
C GLU A 276 -10.35 -11.74 8.69
N ARG A 277 -9.46 -10.84 9.08
CA ARG A 277 -9.63 -9.39 8.92
C ARG A 277 -9.71 -8.96 7.46
N ILE A 278 -8.82 -9.50 6.61
CA ILE A 278 -8.79 -9.20 5.17
C ILE A 278 -9.98 -9.84 4.42
N ARG A 279 -10.49 -11.00 4.86
CA ARG A 279 -11.64 -11.68 4.23
C ARG A 279 -12.98 -10.98 4.46
N CYS A 280 -13.05 -10.07 5.41
CA CYS A 280 -14.28 -9.34 5.73
C CYS A 280 -14.41 -8.01 4.96
N LEU A 281 -13.42 -7.61 4.19
CA LEU A 281 -13.41 -6.46 3.28
C LEU A 281 -13.53 -6.94 1.84
#